data_9a112b2693c34498c59575146cc0f731
#
_entry.id   9a112b2693c34498c59575146cc0f731
#
_cell.length_a   1.000
_cell.length_b   1.000
_cell.length_c   1.000
_cell.angle_alpha   90.00
_cell.angle_beta   90.00
_cell.angle_gamma   90.00
#
_symmetry.space_group_name_H-M   'P 1'
#
loop_
_entity.id
_entity.type
_entity.pdbx_description
1 polymer ?
#
loop_
_entity_poly.entity_id
_entity_poly.type
_entity_poly.pdbx_seq_one_letter_code
_entity_poly.pdbx_strand_id
1 'polypeptide(L)'
;MNKRYFFLFLIFVLSTFLYFANAQTHLSKEKQLALNKAELNIKELYSELNAAQYDLSFEAFRYAYIGYQSLKKQHRLNDKELFSIIDFTKDCNSKRFYTIDLEKMKIVYYTYVAHGKKSGERVATSFSDVVESNKSSIGFYITGETYEGSNGYSLMLHGDEKGYNSNLAKRAVVIHTADYANESYI
;
A
#
# COMPACT_ATOMS: atom_id res chain seq x y z
N MET A 1 19.30 49.33 38.71
CA MET A 1 18.54 48.57 37.67
C MET A 1 17.21 48.15 38.27
N ASN A 2 16.10 48.63 37.73
CA ASN A 2 14.77 48.53 38.33
C ASN A 2 14.25 47.10 38.31
N LYS A 3 14.07 46.48 39.47
CA LYS A 3 13.47 45.11 39.64
C LYS A 3 12.12 44.95 38.90
N ARG A 4 11.39 46.04 38.61
CA ARG A 4 10.13 46.02 37.85
C ARG A 4 10.28 45.56 36.41
N TYR A 5 11.38 45.92 35.72
CA TYR A 5 11.60 45.51 34.34
C TYR A 5 11.98 44.06 34.20
N PHE A 6 12.66 43.48 35.17
CA PHE A 6 13.01 42.06 35.19
C PHE A 6 11.75 41.20 35.37
N PHE A 7 10.81 41.62 36.21
CA PHE A 7 9.56 40.90 36.43
C PHE A 7 8.61 40.94 35.20
N LEU A 8 8.52 42.08 34.51
CA LEU A 8 7.76 42.21 33.26
C LEU A 8 8.33 41.38 32.12
N PHE A 9 9.67 41.30 32.02
CA PHE A 9 10.33 40.44 31.02
C PHE A 9 10.07 38.97 31.28
N LEU A 10 10.10 38.53 32.52
CA LEU A 10 9.82 37.12 32.88
C LEU A 10 8.37 36.73 32.56
N ILE A 11 7.39 37.60 32.81
CA ILE A 11 6.00 37.38 32.45
C ILE A 11 5.83 37.27 30.94
N PHE A 12 6.50 38.10 30.16
CA PHE A 12 6.45 38.07 28.71
C PHE A 12 7.02 36.73 28.16
N VAL A 13 8.16 36.29 28.65
CA VAL A 13 8.78 35.03 28.24
C VAL A 13 7.89 33.82 28.63
N LEU A 14 7.27 33.84 29.82
CA LEU A 14 6.38 32.79 30.27
C LEU A 14 5.11 32.75 29.42
N SER A 15 4.54 33.88 29.04
CA SER A 15 3.34 33.95 28.20
C SER A 15 3.61 33.46 26.77
N THR A 16 4.76 33.77 26.18
CA THR A 16 5.14 33.26 24.86
C THR A 16 5.40 31.76 24.88
N PHE A 17 6.04 31.22 25.91
CA PHE A 17 6.26 29.79 26.08
C PHE A 17 4.94 29.03 26.20
N LEU A 18 3.98 29.51 27.00
CA LEU A 18 2.65 28.94 27.15
C LEU A 18 1.86 29.00 25.82
N TYR A 19 2.00 30.09 25.05
CA TYR A 19 1.38 30.22 23.73
C TYR A 19 1.94 29.17 22.75
N PHE A 20 3.26 29.02 22.66
CA PHE A 20 3.89 28.00 21.80
C PHE A 20 3.53 26.57 22.22
N ALA A 21 3.52 26.27 23.52
CA ALA A 21 3.12 24.96 24.01
C ALA A 21 1.65 24.65 23.69
N ASN A 22 0.76 25.63 23.81
CA ASN A 22 -0.66 25.48 23.48
C ASN A 22 -0.87 25.32 21.96
N ALA A 23 -0.15 26.08 21.15
CA ALA A 23 -0.19 25.94 19.69
C ALA A 23 0.29 24.55 19.23
N GLN A 24 1.35 24.01 19.82
CA GLN A 24 1.85 22.68 19.52
C GLN A 24 0.86 21.56 19.91
N THR A 25 0.20 21.69 21.06
CA THR A 25 -0.84 20.74 21.48
C THR A 25 -2.08 20.80 20.60
N HIS A 26 -2.49 21.97 20.15
CA HIS A 26 -3.60 22.17 19.23
C HIS A 26 -3.30 21.56 17.85
N LEU A 27 -2.12 21.81 17.30
CA LEU A 27 -1.67 21.23 16.03
C LEU A 27 -1.61 19.68 16.11
N SER A 28 -1.20 19.13 17.25
CA SER A 28 -1.20 17.68 17.50
C SER A 28 -2.62 17.10 17.51
N LYS A 29 -3.58 17.79 18.15
CA LYS A 29 -5.00 17.37 18.18
C LYS A 29 -5.64 17.43 16.79
N GLU A 30 -5.40 18.47 16.01
CA GLU A 30 -5.89 18.58 14.63
C GLU A 30 -5.34 17.47 13.75
N LYS A 31 -4.03 17.19 13.84
CA LYS A 31 -3.41 16.10 13.11
C LYS A 31 -4.01 14.75 13.50
N GLN A 32 -4.25 14.51 14.78
CA GLN A 32 -4.88 13.28 15.24
C GLN A 32 -6.33 13.16 14.74
N LEU A 33 -7.09 14.25 14.76
CA LEU A 33 -8.45 14.26 14.21
C LEU A 33 -8.46 13.97 12.71
N ALA A 34 -7.54 14.55 11.94
CA ALA A 34 -7.41 14.28 10.52
C ALA A 34 -7.06 12.81 10.22
N LEU A 35 -6.15 12.22 11.01
CA LEU A 35 -5.81 10.79 10.91
C LEU A 35 -7.01 9.90 11.22
N ASN A 36 -7.76 10.20 12.28
CA ASN A 36 -8.95 9.43 12.65
C ASN A 36 -10.04 9.51 11.56
N LYS A 37 -10.22 10.69 10.95
CA LYS A 37 -11.16 10.87 9.83
C LYS A 37 -10.71 10.08 8.59
N ALA A 38 -9.44 10.12 8.26
CA ALA A 38 -8.89 9.34 7.15
C ALA A 38 -9.08 7.83 7.37
N GLU A 39 -8.83 7.35 8.59
CA GLU A 39 -9.03 5.94 8.95
C GLU A 39 -10.51 5.52 8.87
N LEU A 40 -11.43 6.40 9.27
CA LEU A 40 -12.86 6.16 9.16
C LEU A 40 -13.29 6.04 7.68
N ASN A 41 -12.85 6.96 6.83
CA ASN A 41 -13.14 6.91 5.40
C ASN A 41 -12.63 5.61 4.75
N ILE A 42 -11.46 5.10 5.17
CA ILE A 42 -10.93 3.82 4.65
C ILE A 42 -11.83 2.64 5.08
N LYS A 43 -12.34 2.65 6.32
CA LYS A 43 -13.26 1.62 6.81
C LYS A 43 -14.60 1.65 6.08
N GLU A 44 -15.13 2.83 5.82
CA GLU A 44 -16.37 3.01 5.05
C GLU A 44 -16.18 2.44 3.64
N LEU A 45 -15.11 2.83 2.94
CA LEU A 45 -14.80 2.31 1.60
C LEU A 45 -14.64 0.79 1.57
N TYR A 46 -13.93 0.21 2.55
CA TYR A 46 -13.79 -1.25 2.68
C TYR A 46 -15.15 -1.94 2.85
N SER A 47 -16.05 -1.35 3.63
CA SER A 47 -17.41 -1.85 3.84
C SER A 47 -18.28 -1.75 2.60
N GLU A 48 -18.25 -0.61 1.89
CA GLU A 48 -18.99 -0.38 0.65
C GLU A 48 -18.58 -1.34 -0.47
N LEU A 49 -17.29 -1.67 -0.56
CA LEU A 49 -16.74 -2.67 -1.48
C LEU A 49 -17.13 -4.10 -1.11
N ASN A 50 -17.76 -4.32 0.05
CA ASN A 50 -18.02 -5.65 0.61
C ASN A 50 -16.74 -6.52 0.66
N ALA A 51 -15.60 -5.92 0.91
CA ALA A 51 -14.29 -6.55 0.76
C ALA A 51 -14.09 -7.77 1.68
N ALA A 52 -14.74 -7.78 2.84
CA ALA A 52 -14.73 -8.92 3.77
C ALA A 52 -15.36 -10.20 3.17
N GLN A 53 -16.32 -10.08 2.26
CA GLN A 53 -16.96 -11.24 1.59
C GLN A 53 -15.99 -11.95 0.64
N TYR A 54 -14.96 -11.25 0.18
CA TYR A 54 -13.87 -11.79 -0.63
C TYR A 54 -12.68 -12.24 0.22
N ASP A 55 -12.84 -12.30 1.55
CA ASP A 55 -11.76 -12.65 2.47
C ASP A 55 -10.51 -11.74 2.32
N LEU A 56 -10.71 -10.49 1.90
CA LEU A 56 -9.65 -9.47 1.89
C LEU A 56 -9.51 -8.90 3.30
N SER A 57 -8.32 -8.99 3.90
CA SER A 57 -8.12 -8.41 5.22
C SER A 57 -8.19 -6.87 5.18
N PHE A 58 -8.80 -6.27 6.20
CA PHE A 58 -8.85 -4.82 6.32
C PHE A 58 -7.46 -4.19 6.34
N GLU A 59 -6.50 -4.86 6.96
CA GLU A 59 -5.13 -4.37 7.05
C GLU A 59 -4.45 -4.33 5.67
N ALA A 60 -4.56 -5.40 4.87
CA ALA A 60 -4.02 -5.44 3.50
C ALA A 60 -4.67 -4.36 2.63
N PHE A 61 -6.01 -4.21 2.70
CA PHE A 61 -6.73 -3.17 1.99
C PHE A 61 -6.27 -1.77 2.41
N ARG A 62 -6.17 -1.52 3.69
CA ARG A 62 -5.76 -0.23 4.27
C ARG A 62 -4.38 0.19 3.76
N TYR A 63 -3.38 -0.68 3.84
CA TYR A 63 -2.03 -0.38 3.35
C TYR A 63 -2.01 -0.13 1.85
N ALA A 64 -2.68 -0.97 1.07
CA ALA A 64 -2.77 -0.82 -0.37
C ALA A 64 -3.44 0.50 -0.78
N TYR A 65 -4.55 0.87 -0.13
CA TYR A 65 -5.27 2.10 -0.42
C TYR A 65 -4.46 3.35 -0.03
N ILE A 66 -3.76 3.35 1.10
CA ILE A 66 -2.86 4.44 1.49
C ILE A 66 -1.74 4.61 0.44
N GLY A 67 -1.13 3.52 -0.01
CA GLY A 67 -0.11 3.54 -1.05
C GLY A 67 -0.65 4.05 -2.40
N TYR A 68 -1.82 3.56 -2.82
CA TYR A 68 -2.51 4.04 -4.01
C TYR A 68 -2.75 5.55 -3.96
N GLN A 69 -3.31 6.07 -2.86
CA GLN A 69 -3.55 7.50 -2.68
C GLN A 69 -2.24 8.32 -2.68
N SER A 70 -1.17 7.77 -2.11
CA SER A 70 0.14 8.40 -2.11
C SER A 70 0.71 8.52 -3.53
N LEU A 71 0.67 7.44 -4.32
CA LEU A 71 1.13 7.43 -5.72
C LEU A 71 0.27 8.36 -6.59
N LYS A 72 -1.04 8.38 -6.39
CA LYS A 72 -1.96 9.29 -7.09
C LYS A 72 -1.63 10.75 -6.78
N LYS A 73 -1.42 11.11 -5.53
CA LYS A 73 -1.00 12.45 -5.11
C LYS A 73 0.35 12.87 -5.71
N GLN A 74 1.23 11.93 -5.97
CA GLN A 74 2.51 12.16 -6.63
C GLN A 74 2.42 12.22 -8.16
N HIS A 75 1.21 12.16 -8.74
CA HIS A 75 0.97 12.13 -10.19
C HIS A 75 1.69 10.99 -10.91
N ARG A 76 1.86 9.86 -10.25
CA ARG A 76 2.55 8.68 -10.78
C ARG A 76 1.62 7.66 -11.43
N LEU A 77 0.31 7.84 -11.28
CA LEU A 77 -0.73 6.98 -11.84
C LEU A 77 -1.49 7.71 -12.93
N ASN A 78 -2.09 6.96 -13.85
CA ASN A 78 -3.05 7.49 -14.82
C ASN A 78 -4.40 7.79 -14.14
N ASP A 79 -5.38 8.26 -14.92
CA ASP A 79 -6.70 8.66 -14.42
C ASP A 79 -7.63 7.47 -14.10
N LYS A 80 -7.20 6.22 -14.31
CA LYS A 80 -7.99 5.05 -13.97
C LYS A 80 -8.03 4.84 -12.46
N GLU A 81 -9.21 4.70 -11.92
CA GLU A 81 -9.46 4.45 -10.49
C GLU A 81 -9.34 2.94 -10.18
N LEU A 82 -8.23 2.32 -10.63
CA LEU A 82 -7.97 0.89 -10.50
C LEU A 82 -6.70 0.62 -9.72
N PHE A 83 -6.75 -0.29 -8.76
CA PHE A 83 -5.56 -0.84 -8.12
C PHE A 83 -5.73 -2.31 -7.76
N SER A 84 -4.62 -3.03 -7.62
CA SER A 84 -4.62 -4.43 -7.26
C SER A 84 -3.88 -4.68 -5.94
N ILE A 85 -4.30 -5.73 -5.24
CA ILE A 85 -3.70 -6.19 -3.99
C ILE A 85 -3.33 -7.66 -4.16
N ILE A 86 -2.11 -8.02 -3.75
CA ILE A 86 -1.70 -9.40 -3.53
C ILE A 86 -1.44 -9.56 -2.04
N ASP A 87 -2.28 -10.33 -1.37
CA ASP A 87 -2.13 -10.60 0.06
C ASP A 87 -1.28 -11.85 0.29
N PHE A 88 0.02 -11.69 0.38
CA PHE A 88 0.96 -12.78 0.59
C PHE A 88 0.93 -13.36 2.03
N THR A 89 0.14 -12.80 2.94
CA THR A 89 -0.10 -13.42 4.25
C THR A 89 -1.01 -14.64 4.14
N LYS A 90 -1.74 -14.76 3.02
CA LYS A 90 -2.65 -15.87 2.74
C LYS A 90 -1.93 -17.03 2.06
N ASP A 91 -2.51 -18.21 2.22
CA ASP A 91 -2.07 -19.45 1.57
C ASP A 91 -2.14 -19.34 0.03
N CYS A 92 -1.20 -19.96 -0.70
CA CYS A 92 -1.19 -19.95 -2.16
C CYS A 92 -2.38 -20.70 -2.78
N ASN A 93 -2.97 -21.63 -2.05
CA ASN A 93 -4.17 -22.37 -2.43
C ASN A 93 -5.47 -21.60 -2.13
N SER A 94 -5.36 -20.36 -1.69
CA SER A 94 -6.49 -19.45 -1.52
C SER A 94 -6.42 -18.32 -2.55
N LYS A 95 -7.59 -17.84 -2.98
CA LYS A 95 -7.64 -16.60 -3.78
C LYS A 95 -7.11 -15.46 -2.94
N ARG A 96 -6.09 -14.77 -3.44
CA ARG A 96 -5.36 -13.71 -2.72
C ARG A 96 -4.88 -12.58 -3.62
N PHE A 97 -5.29 -12.58 -4.88
CA PHE A 97 -5.12 -11.48 -5.82
C PHE A 97 -6.48 -10.80 -6.02
N TYR A 98 -6.52 -9.50 -5.80
CA TYR A 98 -7.71 -8.67 -5.92
C TYR A 98 -7.43 -7.52 -6.88
N THR A 99 -8.37 -7.18 -7.75
CA THR A 99 -8.37 -5.90 -8.47
C THR A 99 -9.63 -5.13 -8.10
N ILE A 100 -9.46 -3.91 -7.65
CA ILE A 100 -10.51 -3.04 -7.15
C ILE A 100 -10.70 -1.90 -8.14
N ASP A 101 -11.94 -1.71 -8.57
CA ASP A 101 -12.40 -0.61 -9.40
C ASP A 101 -13.18 0.36 -8.50
N LEU A 102 -12.55 1.51 -8.18
CA LEU A 102 -13.15 2.51 -7.31
C LEU A 102 -14.22 3.35 -8.02
N GLU A 103 -14.16 3.46 -9.34
CA GLU A 103 -15.20 4.13 -10.12
C GLU A 103 -16.52 3.32 -10.08
N LYS A 104 -16.41 1.98 -10.19
CA LYS A 104 -17.55 1.08 -10.13
C LYS A 104 -17.89 0.60 -8.72
N MET A 105 -17.05 0.93 -7.73
CA MET A 105 -17.17 0.46 -6.35
C MET A 105 -17.29 -1.07 -6.26
N LYS A 106 -16.35 -1.79 -6.92
CA LYS A 106 -16.39 -3.26 -7.01
C LYS A 106 -14.99 -3.87 -6.98
N ILE A 107 -14.91 -5.09 -6.44
CA ILE A 107 -13.80 -6.01 -6.69
C ILE A 107 -14.10 -6.71 -8.01
N VAL A 108 -13.36 -6.35 -9.07
CA VAL A 108 -13.58 -6.82 -10.44
C VAL A 108 -12.83 -8.10 -10.76
N TYR A 109 -11.73 -8.38 -10.03
CA TYR A 109 -11.02 -9.65 -10.10
C TYR A 109 -10.71 -10.15 -8.69
N TYR A 110 -10.93 -11.44 -8.49
CA TYR A 110 -10.59 -12.17 -7.27
C TYR A 110 -10.11 -13.57 -7.66
N THR A 111 -8.81 -13.80 -7.60
CA THR A 111 -8.21 -15.01 -8.15
C THR A 111 -6.98 -15.48 -7.39
N TYR A 112 -6.41 -16.59 -7.83
CA TYR A 112 -5.15 -17.13 -7.32
C TYR A 112 -3.96 -16.38 -7.89
N VAL A 113 -2.86 -16.38 -7.15
CA VAL A 113 -1.55 -15.91 -7.61
C VAL A 113 -0.44 -16.70 -6.93
N ALA A 114 0.53 -17.14 -7.71
CA ALA A 114 1.72 -17.80 -7.19
C ALA A 114 2.69 -16.75 -6.61
N HIS A 115 3.55 -17.21 -5.73
CA HIS A 115 4.73 -16.47 -5.27
C HIS A 115 6.02 -17.15 -5.73
N GLY A 116 7.13 -16.46 -5.65
CA GLY A 116 8.43 -16.98 -6.06
C GLY A 116 8.82 -18.27 -5.31
N LYS A 117 9.35 -19.25 -6.04
CA LYS A 117 9.68 -20.60 -5.53
C LYS A 117 10.46 -20.62 -4.20
N LYS A 118 11.29 -19.61 -3.94
CA LYS A 118 12.07 -19.50 -2.71
C LYS A 118 11.47 -18.53 -1.68
N SER A 119 10.24 -18.05 -1.90
CA SER A 119 9.54 -17.21 -0.94
C SER A 119 8.90 -17.99 0.20
N GLY A 120 8.61 -19.27 0.01
CA GLY A 120 7.94 -20.16 0.95
C GLY A 120 7.26 -21.30 0.20
N GLU A 121 6.64 -22.23 0.91
CA GLU A 121 5.87 -23.33 0.31
C GLU A 121 4.42 -22.88 0.04
N ARG A 122 3.62 -22.74 1.06
CA ARG A 122 2.20 -22.34 0.96
C ARG A 122 1.98 -20.86 1.23
N VAL A 123 2.74 -20.31 2.19
CA VAL A 123 2.69 -18.89 2.54
C VAL A 123 4.04 -18.26 2.23
N ALA A 124 4.03 -17.10 1.60
CA ALA A 124 5.25 -16.36 1.33
C ALA A 124 5.74 -15.69 2.62
N THR A 125 6.90 -16.15 3.10
CA THR A 125 7.53 -15.66 4.34
C THR A 125 8.89 -15.00 4.10
N SER A 126 9.42 -15.08 2.88
CA SER A 126 10.73 -14.55 2.51
C SER A 126 10.68 -13.81 1.18
N PHE A 127 11.17 -12.58 1.17
CA PHE A 127 11.11 -11.66 0.03
C PHE A 127 12.50 -11.14 -0.33
N SER A 128 12.69 -10.74 -1.58
CA SER A 128 13.98 -10.22 -2.03
C SER A 128 13.84 -9.39 -3.32
N ASP A 129 14.67 -8.36 -3.44
CA ASP A 129 14.86 -7.59 -4.67
C ASP A 129 16.14 -8.00 -5.43
N VAL A 130 16.86 -9.02 -4.95
CA VAL A 130 18.08 -9.51 -5.58
C VAL A 130 17.73 -10.31 -6.84
N VAL A 131 18.46 -10.02 -7.94
CA VAL A 131 18.35 -10.76 -9.21
C VAL A 131 18.64 -12.25 -8.98
N GLU A 132 17.89 -13.12 -9.63
CA GLU A 132 17.99 -14.60 -9.50
C GLU A 132 17.71 -15.17 -8.09
N SER A 133 17.20 -14.37 -7.17
CA SER A 133 16.81 -14.85 -5.84
C SER A 133 15.68 -15.90 -5.88
N ASN A 134 14.88 -15.95 -6.93
CA ASN A 134 13.66 -16.75 -7.07
C ASN A 134 12.63 -16.49 -5.96
N LYS A 135 12.70 -15.30 -5.34
CA LYS A 135 11.74 -14.83 -4.33
C LYS A 135 10.85 -13.74 -4.91
N SER A 136 9.65 -13.63 -4.43
CA SER A 136 8.81 -12.44 -4.69
C SER A 136 9.44 -11.19 -4.06
N SER A 137 9.17 -10.03 -4.62
CA SER A 137 9.40 -8.74 -3.99
C SER A 137 8.15 -8.29 -3.23
N ILE A 138 8.30 -7.32 -2.35
CA ILE A 138 7.17 -6.64 -1.67
C ILE A 138 7.22 -5.15 -2.00
N GLY A 139 6.14 -4.44 -1.72
CA GLY A 139 6.02 -3.00 -1.92
C GLY A 139 5.00 -2.63 -3.00
N PHE A 140 5.07 -1.40 -3.47
CA PHE A 140 4.14 -0.87 -4.46
C PHE A 140 4.71 -1.00 -5.86
N TYR A 141 3.88 -1.50 -6.79
CA TYR A 141 4.23 -1.66 -8.20
C TYR A 141 3.35 -0.77 -9.06
N ILE A 142 3.93 -0.23 -10.12
CA ILE A 142 3.20 0.45 -11.18
C ILE A 142 3.17 -0.50 -12.39
N THR A 143 1.98 -0.74 -12.94
CA THR A 143 1.83 -1.53 -14.15
C THR A 143 2.34 -0.75 -15.36
N GLY A 144 3.10 -1.43 -16.21
CA GLY A 144 3.64 -0.90 -17.44
C GLY A 144 2.90 -1.40 -18.68
N GLU A 145 3.66 -1.61 -19.77
CA GLU A 145 3.14 -2.10 -21.04
C GLU A 145 2.79 -3.59 -20.95
N THR A 146 1.92 -4.01 -21.83
CA THR A 146 1.64 -5.42 -22.09
C THR A 146 2.46 -5.91 -23.30
N TYR A 147 2.80 -7.18 -23.30
CA TYR A 147 3.52 -7.83 -24.38
C TYR A 147 3.18 -9.30 -24.51
N GLU A 148 3.43 -9.89 -25.67
CA GLU A 148 3.38 -11.35 -25.86
C GLU A 148 4.77 -11.93 -25.57
N GLY A 149 4.84 -12.79 -24.54
CA GLY A 149 6.06 -13.45 -24.11
C GLY A 149 5.95 -14.97 -24.16
N SER A 150 6.97 -15.66 -23.66
CA SER A 150 6.97 -17.14 -23.57
C SER A 150 5.85 -17.71 -22.72
N ASN A 151 5.29 -16.91 -21.81
CA ASN A 151 4.15 -17.28 -20.96
C ASN A 151 2.82 -16.69 -21.48
N GLY A 152 2.75 -16.29 -22.74
CA GLY A 152 1.59 -15.64 -23.35
C GLY A 152 1.51 -14.13 -22.99
N TYR A 153 0.30 -13.60 -23.04
CA TYR A 153 0.02 -12.20 -22.77
C TYR A 153 0.39 -11.82 -21.35
N SER A 154 1.30 -10.88 -21.23
CA SER A 154 1.97 -10.52 -19.99
C SER A 154 1.93 -9.01 -19.75
N LEU A 155 1.89 -8.59 -18.47
CA LEU A 155 1.88 -7.21 -18.01
C LEU A 155 3.16 -6.92 -17.22
N MET A 156 3.95 -5.96 -17.68
CA MET A 156 5.17 -5.54 -16.99
C MET A 156 4.85 -4.82 -15.68
N LEU A 157 5.73 -5.01 -14.70
CA LEU A 157 5.65 -4.35 -13.40
C LEU A 157 6.91 -3.54 -13.13
N HIS A 158 6.72 -2.31 -12.67
CA HIS A 158 7.78 -1.41 -12.28
C HIS A 158 7.72 -1.12 -10.78
N GLY A 159 8.88 -1.09 -10.14
CA GLY A 159 9.05 -0.69 -8.75
C GLY A 159 10.29 0.18 -8.62
N ASP A 160 10.30 1.06 -7.64
CA ASP A 160 11.40 1.99 -7.37
C ASP A 160 11.76 2.10 -5.88
N GLU A 161 11.17 1.23 -5.06
CA GLU A 161 11.47 1.16 -3.64
C GLU A 161 12.78 0.40 -3.44
N LYS A 162 13.87 1.18 -3.25
CA LYS A 162 15.22 0.64 -3.12
C LYS A 162 15.30 -0.41 -2.00
N GLY A 163 15.80 -1.59 -2.36
CA GLY A 163 15.92 -2.73 -1.44
C GLY A 163 14.65 -3.58 -1.31
N TYR A 164 13.53 -3.17 -1.88
CA TYR A 164 12.26 -3.90 -1.84
C TYR A 164 11.84 -4.40 -3.23
N ASN A 165 11.82 -3.53 -4.26
CA ASN A 165 11.32 -3.87 -5.58
C ASN A 165 11.96 -3.07 -6.73
N SER A 166 13.03 -2.34 -6.50
CA SER A 166 13.67 -1.49 -7.52
C SER A 166 14.30 -2.26 -8.70
N ASN A 167 14.43 -3.57 -8.57
CA ASN A 167 14.99 -4.44 -9.62
C ASN A 167 13.93 -5.25 -10.39
N LEU A 168 12.63 -4.97 -10.26
CA LEU A 168 11.56 -5.74 -10.89
C LEU A 168 11.77 -5.96 -12.40
N ALA A 169 12.08 -4.90 -13.14
CA ALA A 169 12.33 -4.99 -14.58
C ALA A 169 13.53 -5.89 -14.90
N LYS A 170 14.65 -5.78 -14.16
CA LYS A 170 15.84 -6.63 -14.33
C LYS A 170 15.56 -8.10 -13.97
N ARG A 171 14.59 -8.33 -13.10
CA ARG A 171 14.16 -9.64 -12.61
C ARG A 171 13.06 -10.25 -13.46
N ALA A 172 12.59 -9.54 -14.48
CA ALA A 172 11.46 -9.93 -15.32
C ALA A 172 10.20 -10.32 -14.51
N VAL A 173 9.91 -9.54 -13.45
CA VAL A 173 8.69 -9.74 -12.65
C VAL A 173 7.51 -9.14 -13.41
N VAL A 174 6.57 -9.98 -13.75
CA VAL A 174 5.41 -9.64 -14.59
C VAL A 174 4.15 -10.34 -14.07
N ILE A 175 2.97 -9.89 -14.50
CA ILE A 175 1.73 -10.64 -14.35
C ILE A 175 1.43 -11.34 -15.67
N HIS A 176 1.24 -12.66 -15.63
CA HIS A 176 0.83 -13.48 -16.76
C HIS A 176 -0.10 -14.60 -16.29
N THR A 177 -0.79 -15.23 -17.21
CA THR A 177 -1.59 -16.43 -16.91
C THR A 177 -0.68 -17.64 -16.67
N ALA A 178 -1.10 -18.53 -15.76
CA ALA A 178 -0.37 -19.76 -15.48
C ALA A 178 -1.33 -20.87 -15.08
N ASP A 179 -1.17 -22.06 -15.69
CA ASP A 179 -2.03 -23.22 -15.44
C ASP A 179 -2.00 -23.68 -13.99
N TYR A 180 -0.85 -23.49 -13.33
CA TYR A 180 -0.67 -23.83 -11.91
C TYR A 180 -1.29 -22.81 -10.93
N ALA A 181 -1.91 -21.75 -11.41
CA ALA A 181 -2.54 -20.72 -10.59
C ALA A 181 -4.06 -20.65 -10.85
N ASN A 182 -4.72 -21.79 -10.83
CA ASN A 182 -6.17 -21.90 -11.03
C ASN A 182 -6.79 -22.99 -10.12
N GLU A 183 -8.11 -23.03 -10.05
CA GLU A 183 -8.88 -23.94 -9.22
C GLU A 183 -8.66 -25.45 -9.56
N SER A 184 -8.37 -25.78 -10.81
CA SER A 184 -8.19 -27.19 -11.23
C SER A 184 -6.83 -27.74 -10.85
N TYR A 185 -5.86 -26.90 -10.50
CA TYR A 185 -4.51 -27.29 -10.08
C TYR A 185 -4.38 -27.39 -8.57
N ILE A 186 -5.16 -26.62 -7.82
CA ILE A 186 -5.15 -26.52 -6.36
C ILE A 186 -6.13 -27.51 -5.74
#